data_8bd143d2cf0b1984a6a5a1052b10ad43
#
_entry.id   8bd143d2cf0b1984a6a5a1052b10ad43
#
_cell.length_a   1.000
_cell.length_b   1.000
_cell.length_c   1.000
_cell.angle_alpha   90.00
_cell.angle_beta   90.00
_cell.angle_gamma   90.00
#
_symmetry.space_group_name_H-M   'P 1'
#
loop_
_entity.id
_entity.type
_entity.pdbx_description
1 polymer ?
#
loop_
_entity_poly.entity_id
_entity_poly.type
_entity_poly.pdbx_seq_one_letter_code
_entity_poly.pdbx_strand_id
1 'polypeptide(L)'
;FFFQAEDGIRDDLVTGVQTCALPISGFELAGSNPLATNGFGEHSPGGYGFFACLVTELVMTFMFLLVILGVTDRLAPTGFAPLAIGLALTLIHLISIPVTNTSVNPARSTGVALMVLFGGQPALFAQLWFFWLFPIVGALLAGYVYFTFLESAKEDLE
;
A
#
# COMPACT_ATOMS: atom_id res chain seq x y z
N PHE A 1 5.64 5.49 6.73
CA PHE A 1 6.39 6.28 7.43
C PHE A 1 5.90 6.43 8.80
N PHE A 2 5.13 6.98 9.48
CA PHE A 2 4.88 6.91 10.89
C PHE A 2 3.38 6.84 11.10
N PHE A 3 2.87 5.63 11.01
CA PHE A 3 1.70 5.33 11.80
C PHE A 3 2.02 5.71 13.23
N GLN A 4 1.18 6.45 13.88
CA GLN A 4 1.21 6.51 15.32
C GLN A 4 1.21 5.07 15.80
N ALA A 5 2.15 4.72 16.66
CA ALA A 5 2.57 3.35 16.91
C ALA A 5 1.44 2.38 17.32
N GLU A 6 0.31 2.87 17.75
CA GLU A 6 -0.82 2.04 18.20
C GLU A 6 -1.69 1.54 17.04
N ASP A 7 -1.90 2.36 15.99
CA ASP A 7 -2.74 1.95 14.85
C ASP A 7 -1.94 1.13 13.83
N GLY A 8 -0.66 1.44 13.64
CA GLY A 8 0.26 0.64 12.82
C GLY A 8 0.47 -0.77 13.34
N ILE A 9 0.56 -0.95 14.67
CA ILE A 9 0.68 -2.27 15.30
C ILE A 9 -0.59 -3.11 15.07
N ARG A 10 -1.77 -2.51 15.01
CA ARG A 10 -3.02 -3.22 14.74
C ARG A 10 -3.08 -3.74 13.30
N ASP A 11 -2.73 -2.91 12.34
CA ASP A 11 -2.77 -3.30 10.92
C ASP A 11 -1.67 -4.31 10.59
N ASP A 12 -0.47 -4.16 11.16
CA ASP A 12 0.61 -5.14 11.03
C ASP A 12 0.27 -6.46 11.73
N LEU A 13 -0.40 -6.42 12.88
CA LEU A 13 -0.89 -7.62 13.57
C LEU A 13 -1.99 -8.33 12.77
N VAL A 14 -2.96 -7.59 12.24
CA VAL A 14 -4.04 -8.18 11.41
C VAL A 14 -3.47 -8.78 10.14
N THR A 15 -2.59 -8.07 9.44
CA THR A 15 -1.90 -8.57 8.24
C THR A 15 -0.99 -9.76 8.58
N GLY A 16 -0.24 -9.68 9.68
CA GLY A 16 0.61 -10.76 10.15
C GLY A 16 -0.18 -11.99 10.57
N VAL A 17 -1.28 -11.82 11.30
CA VAL A 17 -2.16 -12.92 11.71
C VAL A 17 -2.85 -13.56 10.51
N GLN A 18 -3.32 -12.76 9.54
CA GLN A 18 -3.89 -13.29 8.30
C GLN A 18 -2.85 -14.09 7.51
N THR A 19 -1.64 -13.57 7.38
CA THR A 19 -0.55 -14.25 6.66
C THR A 19 -0.13 -15.56 7.35
N CYS A 20 -0.15 -15.61 8.68
CA CYS A 20 0.14 -16.82 9.43
C CYS A 20 -1.05 -17.80 9.47
N ALA A 21 -2.28 -17.30 9.53
CA ALA A 21 -3.48 -18.14 9.60
C ALA A 21 -3.76 -18.88 8.30
N LEU A 22 -3.44 -18.29 7.14
CA LEU A 22 -3.66 -18.92 5.84
C LEU A 22 -2.94 -20.27 5.67
N PRO A 23 -1.65 -20.42 5.99
CA PRO A 23 -0.97 -21.73 5.95
C PRO A 23 -1.53 -22.73 6.96
N ILE A 24 -1.90 -22.27 8.15
CA ILE A 24 -2.49 -23.13 9.21
C ILE A 24 -3.86 -23.66 8.78
N SER A 25 -4.61 -22.90 8.00
CA SER A 25 -5.92 -23.28 7.48
C SER A 25 -5.85 -24.23 6.27
N GLY A 26 -4.67 -24.70 5.87
CA GLY A 26 -4.48 -25.55 4.70
C GLY A 26 -4.58 -24.76 3.38
N PHE A 27 -4.32 -23.46 3.41
CA PHE A 27 -4.29 -22.63 2.22
C PHE A 27 -3.09 -23.02 1.35
N GLU A 28 -3.37 -23.53 0.16
CA GLU A 28 -2.30 -23.88 -0.78
C GLU A 28 -1.63 -22.64 -1.35
N LEU A 29 -0.29 -22.67 -1.42
CA LEU A 29 0.51 -21.65 -2.13
C LEU A 29 0.41 -21.85 -3.65
N ALA A 30 -0.80 -22.15 -4.12
CA ALA A 30 -1.11 -22.37 -5.53
C ALA A 30 -1.78 -21.14 -6.13
N GLY A 31 -1.64 -20.97 -7.44
CA GLY A 31 -2.23 -19.87 -8.18
C GLY A 31 -1.26 -18.73 -8.51
N SER A 32 -1.78 -17.71 -9.19
CA SER A 32 -0.97 -16.57 -9.67
C SER A 32 -0.52 -15.62 -8.56
N ASN A 33 -1.28 -15.54 -7.46
CA ASN A 33 -1.07 -14.62 -6.34
C ASN A 33 -1.34 -15.28 -4.98
N PRO A 34 -0.56 -16.27 -4.56
CA PRO A 34 -0.74 -16.88 -3.26
C PRO A 34 -0.53 -15.85 -2.14
N LEU A 35 -1.29 -15.98 -1.06
CA LEU A 35 -1.27 -15.09 0.11
C LEU A 35 -1.54 -13.61 -0.23
N ALA A 36 -2.30 -13.35 -1.29
CA ALA A 36 -2.53 -11.99 -1.80
C ALA A 36 -1.22 -11.23 -2.10
N THR A 37 -0.22 -11.94 -2.64
CA THR A 37 1.04 -11.34 -3.06
C THR A 37 0.82 -10.35 -4.18
N ASN A 38 1.53 -9.23 -4.12
CA ASN A 38 1.50 -8.24 -5.18
C ASN A 38 2.17 -8.77 -6.45
N GLY A 39 1.57 -8.46 -7.59
CA GLY A 39 2.11 -8.88 -8.88
C GLY A 39 1.60 -8.03 -10.04
N PHE A 40 2.33 -8.06 -11.15
CA PHE A 40 1.93 -7.44 -12.42
C PHE A 40 2.07 -8.43 -13.58
N GLY A 41 1.42 -8.15 -14.71
CA GLY A 41 1.41 -9.03 -15.87
C GLY A 41 0.69 -10.35 -15.55
N GLU A 42 1.36 -11.48 -15.70
CA GLU A 42 0.83 -12.82 -15.41
C GLU A 42 0.49 -13.02 -13.93
N HIS A 43 1.10 -12.24 -13.05
CA HIS A 43 0.85 -12.25 -11.61
C HIS A 43 -0.10 -11.13 -11.16
N SER A 44 -0.69 -10.38 -12.08
CA SER A 44 -1.80 -9.47 -11.75
C SER A 44 -3.08 -10.27 -11.54
N PRO A 45 -3.86 -10.03 -10.48
CA PRO A 45 -5.12 -10.74 -10.27
C PRO A 45 -6.10 -10.63 -11.44
N GLY A 46 -6.18 -9.46 -12.07
CA GLY A 46 -7.01 -9.20 -13.24
C GLY A 46 -6.26 -9.24 -14.59
N GLY A 47 -5.00 -9.71 -14.62
CA GLY A 47 -4.21 -9.80 -15.85
C GLY A 47 -3.74 -8.45 -16.41
N TYR A 48 -3.62 -7.43 -15.56
CA TYR A 48 -3.19 -6.10 -15.99
C TYR A 48 -1.69 -6.05 -16.30
N GLY A 49 -1.35 -5.39 -17.41
CA GLY A 49 0.03 -5.23 -17.83
C GLY A 49 0.82 -4.24 -16.97
N PHE A 50 2.14 -4.21 -17.20
CA PHE A 50 3.11 -3.39 -16.45
C PHE A 50 2.69 -1.93 -16.26
N PHE A 51 2.29 -1.23 -17.33
CA PHE A 51 1.94 0.19 -17.26
C PHE A 51 0.67 0.46 -16.43
N ALA A 52 -0.33 -0.39 -16.52
CA ALA A 52 -1.54 -0.24 -15.72
C ALA A 52 -1.22 -0.41 -14.22
N CYS A 53 -0.42 -1.41 -13.87
CA CYS A 53 0.04 -1.64 -12.52
C CYS A 53 0.91 -0.49 -11.99
N LEU A 54 1.82 0.05 -12.83
CA LEU A 54 2.66 1.20 -12.51
C LEU A 54 1.82 2.43 -12.16
N VAL A 55 0.89 2.80 -13.05
CA VAL A 55 0.02 3.96 -12.81
C VAL A 55 -0.81 3.75 -11.56
N THR A 56 -1.35 2.56 -11.36
CA THR A 56 -2.14 2.23 -10.17
C THR A 56 -1.33 2.41 -8.89
N GLU A 57 -0.16 1.79 -8.76
CA GLU A 57 0.65 1.88 -7.54
C GLU A 57 1.14 3.31 -7.28
N LEU A 58 1.57 4.02 -8.32
CA LEU A 58 2.04 5.40 -8.19
C LEU A 58 0.90 6.34 -7.76
N VAL A 59 -0.24 6.30 -8.45
CA VAL A 59 -1.37 7.20 -8.20
C VAL A 59 -2.04 6.87 -6.86
N MET A 60 -2.26 5.58 -6.55
CA MET A 60 -2.90 5.19 -5.31
C MET A 60 -2.03 5.55 -4.10
N THR A 61 -0.71 5.36 -4.18
CA THR A 61 0.19 5.78 -3.11
C THR A 61 0.25 7.31 -2.98
N PHE A 62 0.32 8.03 -4.11
CA PHE A 62 0.28 9.48 -4.13
C PHE A 62 -0.97 10.02 -3.42
N MET A 63 -2.15 9.53 -3.80
CA MET A 63 -3.42 9.96 -3.19
C MET A 63 -3.49 9.58 -1.71
N PHE A 64 -3.03 8.40 -1.35
CA PHE A 64 -3.01 7.94 0.05
C PHE A 64 -2.15 8.83 0.93
N LEU A 65 -0.95 9.16 0.48
CA LEU A 65 -0.05 10.05 1.22
C LEU A 65 -0.59 11.49 1.30
N LEU A 66 -1.25 12.01 0.26
CA LEU A 66 -1.91 13.32 0.36
C LEU A 66 -3.01 13.32 1.43
N VAL A 67 -3.81 12.25 1.51
CA VAL A 67 -4.81 12.12 2.57
C VAL A 67 -4.13 12.08 3.93
N ILE A 68 -3.10 11.24 4.12
CA ILE A 68 -2.38 11.15 5.40
C ILE A 68 -1.82 12.51 5.82
N LEU A 69 -1.08 13.17 4.94
CA LEU A 69 -0.49 14.48 5.23
C LEU A 69 -1.55 15.53 5.58
N GLY A 70 -2.66 15.56 4.81
CA GLY A 70 -3.74 16.50 5.06
C GLY A 70 -4.47 16.29 6.38
N VAL A 71 -4.77 15.02 6.75
CA VAL A 71 -5.53 14.74 7.98
C VAL A 71 -4.65 14.70 9.25
N THR A 72 -3.34 14.66 9.11
CA THR A 72 -2.38 14.74 10.21
C THR A 72 -1.75 16.12 10.35
N ASP A 73 -2.18 17.07 9.56
CA ASP A 73 -1.74 18.45 9.62
C ASP A 73 -2.11 19.13 10.95
N ARG A 74 -1.35 20.18 11.34
CA ARG A 74 -1.61 20.94 12.56
C ARG A 74 -3.02 21.56 12.62
N LEU A 75 -3.55 21.94 11.45
CA LEU A 75 -4.87 22.57 11.33
C LEU A 75 -6.00 21.56 11.14
N ALA A 76 -5.70 20.29 11.03
CA ALA A 76 -6.71 19.24 10.88
C ALA A 76 -7.47 19.02 12.20
N PRO A 77 -8.77 18.71 12.15
CA PRO A 77 -9.54 18.39 13.33
C PRO A 77 -8.96 17.17 14.07
N THR A 78 -8.69 17.32 15.36
CA THR A 78 -8.14 16.25 16.17
C THR A 78 -9.08 15.05 16.26
N GLY A 79 -8.55 13.82 16.21
CA GLY A 79 -9.30 12.57 16.39
C GLY A 79 -9.96 11.99 15.14
N PHE A 80 -10.00 12.71 14.00
CA PHE A 80 -10.58 12.21 12.76
C PHE A 80 -9.58 11.52 11.82
N ALA A 81 -8.28 11.73 12.03
CA ALA A 81 -7.25 11.19 11.15
C ALA A 81 -7.34 9.65 10.98
N PRO A 82 -7.49 8.82 12.02
CA PRO A 82 -7.58 7.36 11.85
C PRO A 82 -8.76 6.93 10.98
N LEU A 83 -9.92 7.58 11.14
CA LEU A 83 -11.10 7.28 10.33
C LEU A 83 -10.88 7.62 8.86
N ALA A 84 -10.35 8.81 8.57
CA ALA A 84 -10.10 9.24 7.20
C ALA A 84 -9.05 8.37 6.51
N ILE A 85 -7.96 8.03 7.20
CA ILE A 85 -6.90 7.14 6.69
C ILE A 85 -7.47 5.73 6.42
N GLY A 86 -8.25 5.18 7.35
CA GLY A 86 -8.86 3.85 7.20
C GLY A 86 -9.83 3.80 6.01
N LEU A 87 -10.69 4.80 5.85
CA LEU A 87 -11.61 4.89 4.72
C LEU A 87 -10.87 5.06 3.38
N ALA A 88 -9.83 5.90 3.33
CA ALA A 88 -9.00 6.07 2.15
C ALA A 88 -8.30 4.76 1.77
N LEU A 89 -7.73 4.05 2.74
CA LEU A 89 -7.09 2.75 2.50
C LEU A 89 -8.10 1.71 2.00
N THR A 90 -9.30 1.68 2.58
CA THR A 90 -10.38 0.79 2.13
C THR A 90 -10.76 1.07 0.68
N LEU A 91 -10.95 2.35 0.32
CA LEU A 91 -11.27 2.74 -1.05
C LEU A 91 -10.16 2.32 -2.04
N ILE A 92 -8.91 2.54 -1.67
CA ILE A 92 -7.75 2.13 -2.48
C ILE A 92 -7.75 0.62 -2.70
N HIS A 93 -8.01 -0.18 -1.67
CA HIS A 93 -8.11 -1.63 -1.80
C HIS A 93 -9.24 -2.06 -2.74
N LEU A 94 -10.42 -1.46 -2.62
CA LEU A 94 -11.53 -1.77 -3.52
C LEU A 94 -11.21 -1.49 -4.99
N ILE A 95 -10.37 -0.50 -5.28
CA ILE A 95 -9.98 -0.13 -6.64
C ILE A 95 -8.82 -0.99 -7.14
N SER A 96 -7.79 -1.21 -6.34
CA SER A 96 -6.49 -1.70 -6.81
C SER A 96 -6.21 -3.18 -6.52
N ILE A 97 -7.03 -3.87 -5.70
CA ILE A 97 -6.90 -5.34 -5.53
C ILE A 97 -6.95 -6.08 -6.87
N PRO A 98 -7.90 -5.82 -7.79
CA PRO A 98 -7.92 -6.51 -9.07
C PRO A 98 -6.68 -6.25 -9.93
N VAL A 99 -6.00 -5.12 -9.72
CA VAL A 99 -4.88 -4.69 -10.56
C VAL A 99 -3.54 -5.26 -10.05
N THR A 100 -3.21 -5.07 -8.77
CA THR A 100 -1.90 -5.42 -8.21
C THR A 100 -1.95 -6.17 -6.88
N ASN A 101 -3.14 -6.49 -6.35
CA ASN A 101 -3.35 -6.84 -4.95
C ASN A 101 -2.98 -5.72 -3.97
N THR A 102 -2.99 -4.49 -4.43
CA THR A 102 -2.74 -3.27 -3.63
C THR A 102 -1.47 -3.34 -2.80
N SER A 103 -0.40 -2.75 -3.28
CA SER A 103 0.79 -2.57 -2.44
C SER A 103 0.65 -1.32 -1.59
N VAL A 104 0.75 -0.16 -2.22
CA VAL A 104 0.88 1.18 -1.63
C VAL A 104 1.84 1.26 -0.43
N ASN A 105 2.51 0.16 -0.13
CA ASN A 105 3.40 -0.02 1.02
C ASN A 105 4.50 -1.05 0.72
N PRO A 106 5.77 -0.65 0.57
CA PRO A 106 6.88 -1.56 0.32
C PRO A 106 7.06 -2.64 1.39
N ALA A 107 6.84 -2.31 2.67
CA ALA A 107 6.99 -3.25 3.76
C ALA A 107 5.92 -4.36 3.70
N ARG A 108 4.67 -4.00 3.40
CA ARG A 108 3.57 -4.95 3.17
C ARG A 108 3.93 -5.93 2.06
N SER A 109 4.41 -5.44 0.93
CA SER A 109 4.78 -6.28 -0.20
C SER A 109 5.97 -7.18 0.09
N THR A 110 6.95 -6.68 0.85
CA THR A 110 8.13 -7.45 1.26
C THR A 110 7.75 -8.63 2.16
N GLY A 111 6.90 -8.41 3.15
CA GLY A 111 6.48 -9.47 4.07
C GLY A 111 5.85 -10.65 3.35
N VAL A 112 4.88 -10.38 2.46
CA VAL A 112 4.19 -11.44 1.71
C VAL A 112 5.12 -12.09 0.68
N ALA A 113 5.92 -11.30 -0.04
CA ALA A 113 6.85 -11.81 -1.05
C ALA A 113 7.91 -12.75 -0.45
N LEU A 114 8.40 -12.46 0.76
CA LEU A 114 9.33 -13.35 1.48
C LEU A 114 8.66 -14.68 1.84
N MET A 115 7.42 -14.66 2.32
CA MET A 115 6.70 -15.90 2.65
C MET A 115 6.47 -16.76 1.41
N VAL A 116 6.14 -16.14 0.30
CA VAL A 116 5.94 -16.84 -0.99
C VAL A 116 7.25 -17.35 -1.56
N LEU A 117 8.38 -16.65 -1.36
CA LEU A 117 9.71 -17.13 -1.72
C LEU A 117 10.06 -18.42 -0.96
N PHE A 118 9.84 -18.46 0.37
CA PHE A 118 10.03 -19.66 1.18
C PHE A 118 9.04 -20.79 0.78
N GLY A 119 7.88 -20.43 0.24
CA GLY A 119 6.91 -21.35 -0.34
C GLY A 119 7.28 -21.89 -1.73
N GLY A 120 8.45 -21.56 -2.26
CA GLY A 120 8.96 -22.09 -3.53
C GLY A 120 8.52 -21.34 -4.79
N GLN A 121 8.05 -20.09 -4.67
CA GLN A 121 7.64 -19.26 -5.81
C GLN A 121 8.54 -18.01 -5.98
N PRO A 122 9.76 -18.15 -6.47
CA PRO A 122 10.71 -17.04 -6.59
C PRO A 122 10.31 -15.97 -7.62
N ALA A 123 9.44 -16.30 -8.56
CA ALA A 123 9.01 -15.36 -9.60
C ALA A 123 8.28 -14.13 -9.04
N LEU A 124 7.45 -14.31 -8.02
CA LEU A 124 6.75 -13.24 -7.34
C LEU A 124 7.70 -12.35 -6.51
N PHE A 125 8.67 -12.98 -5.86
CA PHE A 125 9.73 -12.22 -5.16
C PHE A 125 10.57 -11.37 -6.11
N ALA A 126 10.81 -11.86 -7.33
CA ALA A 126 11.54 -11.11 -8.35
C ALA A 126 10.78 -9.83 -8.80
N GLN A 127 9.48 -9.74 -8.60
CA GLN A 127 8.69 -8.53 -8.90
C GLN A 127 8.67 -7.51 -7.75
N LEU A 128 9.24 -7.83 -6.58
CA LEU A 128 9.18 -6.99 -5.39
C LEU A 128 9.74 -5.57 -5.59
N TRP A 129 10.78 -5.42 -6.42
CA TRP A 129 11.38 -4.12 -6.72
C TRP A 129 10.36 -3.10 -7.26
N PHE A 130 9.38 -3.57 -8.03
CA PHE A 130 8.31 -2.74 -8.58
C PHE A 130 7.47 -2.09 -7.48
N PHE A 131 7.12 -2.89 -6.46
CA PHE A 131 6.31 -2.46 -5.31
C PHE A 131 7.11 -1.69 -4.26
N TRP A 132 8.40 -1.54 -4.46
CA TRP A 132 9.24 -0.56 -3.77
C TRP A 132 9.32 0.75 -4.54
N LEU A 133 9.68 0.68 -5.80
CA LEU A 133 9.98 1.85 -6.61
C LEU A 133 8.77 2.76 -6.78
N PHE A 134 7.66 2.24 -7.28
CA PHE A 134 6.53 3.09 -7.66
C PHE A 134 5.75 3.66 -6.47
N PRO A 135 5.51 2.93 -5.37
CA PRO A 135 4.98 3.54 -4.16
C PRO A 135 5.89 4.62 -3.57
N ILE A 136 7.22 4.42 -3.55
CA ILE A 136 8.15 5.44 -3.06
C ILE A 136 8.09 6.69 -3.93
N VAL A 137 8.08 6.55 -5.26
CA VAL A 137 7.94 7.70 -6.18
C VAL A 137 6.61 8.42 -5.96
N GLY A 138 5.49 7.68 -5.82
CA GLY A 138 4.18 8.25 -5.51
C GLY A 138 4.18 9.03 -4.19
N ALA A 139 4.83 8.47 -3.15
CA ALA A 139 4.95 9.13 -1.85
C ALA A 139 5.80 10.41 -1.90
N LEU A 140 6.92 10.39 -2.64
CA LEU A 140 7.77 11.58 -2.82
C LEU A 140 7.03 12.69 -3.57
N LEU A 141 6.28 12.35 -4.61
CA LEU A 141 5.44 13.30 -5.33
C LEU A 141 4.35 13.90 -4.44
N ALA A 142 3.71 13.08 -3.60
CA ALA A 142 2.71 13.56 -2.66
C ALA A 142 3.30 14.55 -1.64
N GLY A 143 4.46 14.23 -1.08
CA GLY A 143 5.18 15.13 -0.19
C GLY A 143 5.55 16.45 -0.88
N TYR A 144 6.09 16.38 -2.09
CA TYR A 144 6.44 17.57 -2.87
C TYR A 144 5.21 18.47 -3.12
N VAL A 145 4.11 17.89 -3.59
CA VAL A 145 2.87 18.64 -3.84
C VAL A 145 2.31 19.23 -2.55
N TYR A 146 2.30 18.45 -1.49
CA TYR A 146 1.78 18.89 -0.19
C TYR A 146 2.56 20.10 0.34
N PHE A 147 3.87 19.99 0.46
CA PHE A 147 4.70 21.04 1.03
C PHE A 147 4.83 22.28 0.13
N THR A 148 4.78 22.11 -1.19
CA THR A 148 4.92 23.25 -2.12
C THR A 148 3.62 24.03 -2.29
N PHE A 149 2.48 23.35 -2.33
CA PHE A 149 1.23 24.01 -2.72
C PHE A 149 0.20 24.08 -1.59
N LEU A 150 0.15 23.09 -0.73
CA LEU A 150 -0.88 23.01 0.30
C LEU A 150 -0.44 23.63 1.63
N GLU A 151 0.81 23.49 1.99
CA GLU A 151 1.37 24.09 3.21
C GLU A 151 1.62 25.60 3.00
N SER A 152 2.24 26.01 1.87
CA SER A 152 2.45 27.43 1.55
C SER A 152 1.15 28.22 1.46
N ALA A 153 0.08 27.65 0.92
CA ALA A 153 -1.21 28.32 0.85
C ALA A 153 -1.86 28.58 2.24
N LYS A 154 -1.38 27.92 3.29
CA LYS A 154 -1.86 28.14 4.67
C LYS A 154 -1.10 29.28 5.36
N GLU A 155 0.19 29.43 5.07
CA GLU A 155 0.97 30.56 5.59
C GLU A 155 0.42 31.91 5.10
N ASP A 156 -0.20 31.95 3.92
CA ASP A 156 -0.85 33.15 3.37
C ASP A 156 -2.20 33.47 4.05
N LEU A 157 -2.75 32.57 4.87
CA LEU A 157 -4.05 32.72 5.54
C LEU A 157 -3.92 33.01 7.06
N GLU A 158 -2.72 32.93 7.64
CA GLU A 158 -2.39 33.32 9.02
C GLU A 158 -1.84 34.74 9.10
#